data_1bdb7d9c4d59fcc11bdc69c4419d77b7
#
_entry.id   1bdb7d9c4d59fcc11bdc69c4419d77b7
#
_cell.length_a   1.000
_cell.length_b   1.000
_cell.length_c   1.000
_cell.angle_alpha   90.00
_cell.angle_beta   90.00
_cell.angle_gamma   90.00
#
_symmetry.space_group_name_H-M   'P 1'
#
loop_
_entity.id
_entity.type
_entity.pdbx_description
1 polymer ?
#
loop_
_entity_poly.entity_id
_entity_poly.type
_entity_poly.pdbx_seq_one_letter_code
_entity_poly.pdbx_strand_id
1 'polypeptide(L)'
;MDLPQNLERPNTTQTHGIIDCDVHPLLADGFASLYPYMPNAWRERFLRKRAAQAIPGLTMRFAHPNGTVVREDARTETGGLGGTDPHFLIKDLIEAHNIERVVLNSLQSGALCATISSVDESIIIATAVNEYYFEHWLALDTRFTYAPVVPSQDPLAAAEEIRRVGYHKQVSAIAVPPLAILMGNRYWWPIFAEAEKFDLPIFLHVTGMDGIYHGAPMPAGGLPDTYIERYVTLSQAAEANLNSLVMNGTFERFPRLRVLFVEYGFVWPVPSLLRMDRLWRGLRHEVPWVKKSPSEYVRDHVWFTTQPIEEPADPRDLERLVNMVGVENLCFSTDYPHWDNDMPMQSLRMLNDADRDRIMRRNARDVLRLA
;
A
#
# COMPACT_ATOMS: atom_id res chain seq x y z
N MET A 1 -23.37 -29.77 -26.10
CA MET A 1 -23.28 -29.89 -24.63
C MET A 1 -23.63 -28.52 -24.09
N ASP A 2 -24.89 -28.42 -23.62
CA ASP A 2 -25.44 -27.15 -23.12
C ASP A 2 -24.88 -26.82 -21.75
N LEU A 3 -24.36 -25.60 -21.62
CA LEU A 3 -23.95 -25.06 -20.33
C LEU A 3 -25.20 -24.76 -19.48
N PRO A 4 -25.22 -25.09 -18.19
CA PRO A 4 -26.36 -24.77 -17.34
C PRO A 4 -26.45 -23.26 -17.11
N GLN A 5 -27.47 -22.65 -17.71
CA GLN A 5 -28.01 -21.34 -17.31
C GLN A 5 -28.81 -21.55 -16.03
N ASN A 6 -28.30 -21.10 -14.91
CA ASN A 6 -29.04 -20.60 -13.74
C ASN A 6 -28.08 -20.49 -12.54
N LEU A 7 -27.31 -19.40 -12.53
CA LEU A 7 -26.79 -18.89 -11.28
C LEU A 7 -27.86 -17.97 -10.72
N GLU A 8 -28.71 -18.50 -9.83
CA GLU A 8 -29.59 -17.69 -9.00
C GLU A 8 -28.77 -16.65 -8.25
N ARG A 9 -29.13 -15.38 -8.41
CA ARG A 9 -28.56 -14.28 -7.62
C ARG A 9 -28.84 -14.58 -6.15
N PRO A 10 -27.85 -14.62 -5.27
CA PRO A 10 -28.12 -14.79 -3.86
C PRO A 10 -28.94 -13.60 -3.34
N ASN A 11 -29.91 -13.92 -2.52
CA ASN A 11 -30.83 -13.02 -1.84
C ASN A 11 -30.05 -11.88 -1.18
N THR A 12 -30.34 -10.64 -1.56
CA THR A 12 -29.70 -9.42 -1.05
C THR A 12 -30.11 -9.15 0.40
N THR A 13 -29.47 -9.79 1.35
CA THR A 13 -29.25 -9.17 2.66
C THR A 13 -28.45 -7.90 2.42
N GLN A 14 -28.80 -6.78 3.04
CA GLN A 14 -28.13 -5.48 2.93
C GLN A 14 -26.62 -5.71 3.06
N THR A 15 -25.94 -5.79 1.92
CA THR A 15 -24.48 -5.88 1.89
C THR A 15 -23.97 -4.49 2.21
N HIS A 16 -23.41 -4.35 3.41
CA HIS A 16 -22.66 -3.17 3.76
C HIS A 16 -21.56 -2.95 2.70
N GLY A 17 -21.26 -1.70 2.37
CA GLY A 17 -20.26 -1.37 1.37
C GLY A 17 -18.87 -1.90 1.77
N ILE A 18 -18.06 -2.21 0.77
CA ILE A 18 -16.66 -2.68 0.92
C ILE A 18 -15.75 -1.46 1.11
N ILE A 19 -14.69 -1.60 1.88
CA ILE A 19 -13.58 -0.63 1.95
C ILE A 19 -12.37 -1.29 1.28
N ASP A 20 -11.92 -0.68 0.19
CA ASP A 20 -10.75 -1.12 -0.56
C ASP A 20 -9.53 -0.32 -0.11
N CYS A 21 -8.57 -1.01 0.48
CA CYS A 21 -7.41 -0.37 1.10
C CYS A 21 -6.26 -0.09 0.13
N ASP A 22 -6.36 -0.50 -1.14
CA ASP A 22 -5.29 -0.26 -2.10
C ASP A 22 -5.81 -0.13 -3.53
N VAL A 23 -5.81 1.12 -4.02
CA VAL A 23 -6.23 1.48 -5.37
C VAL A 23 -5.21 2.46 -5.96
N HIS A 24 -4.73 2.19 -7.17
CA HIS A 24 -3.64 2.92 -7.81
C HIS A 24 -4.09 3.92 -8.87
N PRO A 25 -4.32 5.18 -8.48
CA PRO A 25 -4.55 6.23 -9.46
C PRO A 25 -3.25 6.59 -10.18
N LEU A 26 -3.38 6.90 -11.45
CA LEU A 26 -2.29 7.32 -12.31
C LEU A 26 -2.43 8.81 -12.66
N LEU A 27 -1.31 9.46 -12.95
CA LEU A 27 -1.31 10.82 -13.47
C LEU A 27 -1.80 10.83 -14.92
N ALA A 28 -2.82 11.63 -15.23
CA ALA A 28 -3.50 11.64 -16.53
C ALA A 28 -2.53 11.85 -17.71
N ASP A 29 -1.64 12.84 -17.59
CA ASP A 29 -0.60 13.17 -18.58
C ASP A 29 0.81 12.81 -18.06
N GLY A 30 0.91 11.76 -17.24
CA GLY A 30 2.15 11.36 -16.58
C GLY A 30 2.75 12.51 -15.76
N PHE A 31 4.07 12.65 -15.78
CA PHE A 31 4.76 13.68 -15.00
C PHE A 31 4.34 15.12 -15.35
N ALA A 32 3.83 15.36 -16.59
CA ALA A 32 3.39 16.69 -17.00
C ALA A 32 2.20 17.21 -16.18
N SER A 33 1.36 16.32 -15.64
CA SER A 33 0.25 16.66 -14.74
C SER A 33 0.71 17.39 -13.48
N LEU A 34 1.98 17.29 -13.10
CA LEU A 34 2.52 17.88 -11.89
C LEU A 34 3.05 19.33 -12.07
N TYR A 35 3.31 19.74 -13.31
CA TYR A 35 3.89 21.07 -13.56
C TYR A 35 3.07 22.25 -13.00
N PRO A 36 1.73 22.25 -13.02
CA PRO A 36 0.94 23.34 -12.44
C PRO A 36 1.16 23.53 -10.93
N TYR A 37 1.54 22.46 -10.23
CA TYR A 37 1.70 22.44 -8.76
C TYR A 37 3.13 22.71 -8.30
N MET A 38 4.06 22.93 -9.24
CA MET A 38 5.46 23.20 -8.93
C MET A 38 5.79 24.69 -8.94
N PRO A 39 6.65 25.19 -8.04
CA PRO A 39 7.24 26.52 -8.18
C PRO A 39 7.94 26.67 -9.54
N ASN A 40 7.85 27.86 -10.15
CA ASN A 40 8.35 28.14 -11.50
C ASN A 40 9.80 27.66 -11.75
N ALA A 41 10.70 27.91 -10.79
CA ALA A 41 12.10 27.52 -10.90
C ALA A 41 12.28 25.99 -11.00
N TRP A 42 11.47 25.21 -10.26
CA TRP A 42 11.48 23.76 -10.30
C TRP A 42 10.85 23.23 -11.60
N ARG A 43 9.73 23.80 -12.03
CA ARG A 43 9.10 23.46 -13.31
C ARG A 43 10.09 23.67 -14.47
N GLU A 44 10.78 24.80 -14.53
CA GLU A 44 11.81 25.08 -15.54
C GLU A 44 12.97 24.09 -15.48
N ARG A 45 13.40 23.71 -14.27
CA ARG A 45 14.44 22.70 -14.08
C ARG A 45 14.01 21.34 -14.64
N PHE A 46 12.80 20.88 -14.35
CA PHE A 46 12.27 19.60 -14.86
C PHE A 46 12.06 19.65 -16.39
N LEU A 47 11.54 20.74 -16.94
CA LEU A 47 11.37 20.91 -18.38
C LEU A 47 12.71 20.81 -19.13
N ARG A 48 13.80 21.33 -18.57
CA ARG A 48 15.15 21.23 -19.15
C ARG A 48 15.73 19.83 -19.05
N LYS A 49 15.35 19.06 -18.06
CA LYS A 49 15.76 17.68 -17.87
C LYS A 49 14.90 16.70 -18.68
N ARG A 50 14.50 17.02 -19.90
CA ARG A 50 13.59 16.19 -20.71
C ARG A 50 13.93 14.71 -20.80
N ALA A 51 15.21 14.36 -20.79
CA ALA A 51 15.65 12.96 -20.75
C ALA A 51 15.35 12.28 -19.38
N ALA A 52 15.19 13.05 -18.31
CA ALA A 52 14.81 12.56 -17.00
C ALA A 52 13.29 12.39 -16.86
N GLN A 53 12.52 12.75 -17.87
CA GLN A 53 11.07 12.52 -17.95
C GLN A 53 10.71 11.08 -18.35
N ALA A 54 11.58 10.39 -19.01
CA ALA A 54 11.63 8.93 -18.87
C ALA A 54 12.11 8.72 -17.41
N ILE A 55 11.20 8.45 -16.51
CA ILE A 55 11.45 8.27 -15.09
C ILE A 55 12.68 7.37 -14.94
N PRO A 56 13.89 7.93 -14.66
CA PRO A 56 15.07 7.11 -14.52
C PRO A 56 14.83 6.28 -13.26
N GLY A 57 14.83 5.00 -13.37
CA GLY A 57 14.54 4.12 -12.27
C GLY A 57 13.17 3.44 -12.37
N LEU A 58 12.24 3.87 -13.21
CA LEU A 58 11.10 3.06 -13.62
C LEU A 58 11.39 2.25 -14.90
N THR A 59 12.59 2.24 -15.41
CA THR A 59 13.05 1.19 -16.32
C THR A 59 13.12 -0.10 -15.51
N MET A 60 11.99 -0.76 -15.40
CA MET A 60 11.94 -2.06 -14.76
C MET A 60 12.86 -3.00 -15.52
N ARG A 61 13.71 -3.70 -14.78
CA ARG A 61 14.53 -4.79 -15.32
C ARG A 61 13.66 -5.90 -15.92
N PHE A 62 12.40 -5.96 -15.46
CA PHE A 62 11.43 -6.96 -15.87
C PHE A 62 10.28 -6.31 -16.62
N ALA A 63 9.83 -6.96 -17.71
CA ALA A 63 8.60 -6.59 -18.36
C ALA A 63 7.40 -7.11 -17.55
N HIS A 64 6.38 -6.28 -17.37
CA HIS A 64 5.09 -6.76 -16.88
C HIS A 64 4.48 -7.78 -17.86
N PRO A 65 3.69 -8.75 -17.38
CA PRO A 65 3.14 -9.82 -18.23
C PRO A 65 2.40 -9.33 -19.47
N ASN A 66 1.70 -8.20 -19.39
CA ASN A 66 0.94 -7.59 -20.50
C ASN A 66 1.60 -6.30 -21.06
N GLY A 67 2.87 -6.04 -20.73
CA GLY A 67 3.60 -4.84 -21.13
C GLY A 67 3.23 -3.57 -20.36
N THR A 68 2.21 -3.61 -19.51
CA THR A 68 1.82 -2.54 -18.57
C THR A 68 1.53 -3.13 -17.20
N VAL A 69 1.47 -2.31 -16.16
CA VAL A 69 0.98 -2.76 -14.84
C VAL A 69 -0.54 -2.93 -14.82
N VAL A 70 -1.25 -2.27 -15.72
CA VAL A 70 -2.72 -2.18 -15.76
C VAL A 70 -3.30 -3.36 -16.51
N ARG A 71 -4.40 -3.93 -16.02
CA ARG A 71 -5.14 -4.99 -16.72
C ARG A 71 -5.64 -4.47 -18.08
N GLU A 72 -5.72 -5.41 -19.06
CA GLU A 72 -6.01 -5.08 -20.46
C GLU A 72 -7.42 -4.49 -20.66
N ASP A 73 -8.40 -4.90 -19.86
CA ASP A 73 -9.78 -4.46 -19.94
C ASP A 73 -10.08 -3.17 -19.15
N ALA A 74 -9.14 -2.69 -18.30
CA ALA A 74 -9.28 -1.41 -17.62
C ALA A 74 -8.81 -0.26 -18.52
N ARG A 75 -9.61 0.06 -19.53
CA ARG A 75 -9.35 1.13 -20.49
C ARG A 75 -10.48 2.15 -20.52
N THR A 76 -10.13 3.44 -20.49
CA THR A 76 -11.10 4.51 -20.68
C THR A 76 -11.69 4.48 -22.10
N GLU A 77 -12.82 5.13 -22.34
CA GLU A 77 -13.45 5.22 -23.66
C GLU A 77 -12.51 5.81 -24.72
N THR A 78 -11.55 6.63 -24.33
CA THR A 78 -10.52 7.23 -25.19
C THR A 78 -9.26 6.36 -25.34
N GLY A 79 -9.24 5.16 -24.74
CA GLY A 79 -8.13 4.22 -24.79
C GLY A 79 -7.02 4.48 -23.77
N GLY A 80 -7.20 5.43 -22.84
CA GLY A 80 -6.29 5.67 -21.72
C GLY A 80 -6.33 4.52 -20.70
N LEU A 81 -5.35 4.49 -19.78
CA LEU A 81 -5.31 3.52 -18.68
C LEU A 81 -6.39 3.82 -17.64
N GLY A 82 -7.06 2.80 -17.11
CA GLY A 82 -8.18 2.93 -16.18
C GLY A 82 -7.90 3.78 -14.93
N GLY A 83 -6.66 3.73 -14.41
CA GLY A 83 -6.24 4.55 -13.28
C GLY A 83 -6.02 6.04 -13.57
N THR A 84 -6.11 6.50 -14.83
CA THR A 84 -5.89 7.92 -15.18
C THR A 84 -7.16 8.76 -15.11
N ASP A 85 -8.33 8.14 -15.03
CA ASP A 85 -9.63 8.81 -15.04
C ASP A 85 -10.47 8.43 -13.81
N PRO A 86 -10.73 9.37 -12.89
CA PRO A 86 -11.53 9.11 -11.70
C PRO A 86 -12.98 8.72 -12.02
N HIS A 87 -13.58 9.23 -13.11
CA HIS A 87 -14.94 8.86 -13.50
C HIS A 87 -15.01 7.41 -13.99
N PHE A 88 -13.99 6.98 -14.74
CA PHE A 88 -13.89 5.59 -15.15
C PHE A 88 -13.74 4.67 -13.93
N LEU A 89 -12.87 5.01 -12.97
CA LEU A 89 -12.66 4.24 -11.75
C LEU A 89 -13.95 4.14 -10.91
N ILE A 90 -14.70 5.24 -10.79
CA ILE A 90 -15.99 5.22 -10.08
C ILE A 90 -16.92 4.18 -10.70
N LYS A 91 -17.07 4.17 -12.01
CA LYS A 91 -17.96 3.25 -12.73
C LYS A 91 -17.46 1.81 -12.70
N ASP A 92 -16.16 1.60 -13.01
CA ASP A 92 -15.58 0.27 -13.23
C ASP A 92 -15.29 -0.47 -11.92
N LEU A 93 -14.97 0.23 -10.84
CA LEU A 93 -14.66 -0.34 -9.55
C LEU A 93 -15.72 -0.04 -8.49
N ILE A 94 -15.96 1.23 -8.18
CA ILE A 94 -16.74 1.61 -7.00
C ILE A 94 -18.20 1.21 -7.15
N GLU A 95 -18.85 1.56 -8.27
CA GLU A 95 -20.27 1.27 -8.51
C GLU A 95 -20.50 -0.20 -8.87
N ALA A 96 -19.60 -0.78 -9.68
CA ALA A 96 -19.70 -2.18 -10.09
C ALA A 96 -19.63 -3.16 -8.92
N HIS A 97 -18.92 -2.82 -7.83
CA HIS A 97 -18.67 -3.72 -6.71
C HIS A 97 -19.22 -3.23 -5.37
N ASN A 98 -20.07 -2.18 -5.36
CA ASN A 98 -20.64 -1.61 -4.13
C ASN A 98 -19.57 -1.23 -3.10
N ILE A 99 -18.53 -0.54 -3.57
CA ILE A 99 -17.45 -0.08 -2.68
C ILE A 99 -17.87 1.22 -1.99
N GLU A 100 -17.74 1.24 -0.68
CA GLU A 100 -18.09 2.38 0.18
C GLU A 100 -16.96 3.43 0.21
N ARG A 101 -15.74 2.96 0.28
CA ARG A 101 -14.53 3.80 0.30
C ARG A 101 -13.39 3.08 -0.43
N VAL A 102 -12.55 3.85 -1.09
CA VAL A 102 -11.26 3.39 -1.60
C VAL A 102 -10.15 4.23 -1.00
N VAL A 103 -9.01 3.62 -0.72
CA VAL A 103 -7.78 4.33 -0.37
C VAL A 103 -6.92 4.45 -1.61
N LEU A 104 -6.83 5.66 -2.16
CA LEU A 104 -5.95 5.96 -3.27
C LEU A 104 -4.49 5.93 -2.80
N ASN A 105 -3.67 5.16 -3.49
CA ASN A 105 -2.24 5.01 -3.25
C ASN A 105 -1.46 5.27 -4.54
N SER A 106 -0.76 6.41 -4.60
CA SER A 106 -0.01 6.79 -5.80
C SER A 106 1.36 6.10 -5.85
N LEU A 107 1.35 4.78 -6.11
CA LEU A 107 2.53 3.91 -6.11
C LEU A 107 3.68 4.44 -6.96
N GLN A 108 3.42 4.79 -8.23
CA GLN A 108 4.46 5.27 -9.14
C GLN A 108 5.11 6.56 -8.66
N SER A 109 4.32 7.47 -8.10
CA SER A 109 4.82 8.72 -7.54
C SER A 109 5.62 8.49 -6.26
N GLY A 110 5.19 7.54 -5.43
CA GLY A 110 5.91 7.11 -4.24
C GLY A 110 7.28 6.51 -4.59
N ALA A 111 7.32 5.60 -5.58
CA ALA A 111 8.56 5.03 -6.08
C ALA A 111 9.52 6.11 -6.63
N LEU A 112 8.99 7.09 -7.37
CA LEU A 112 9.79 8.22 -7.87
C LEU A 112 10.37 9.04 -6.72
N CYS A 113 9.59 9.38 -5.71
CA CYS A 113 10.05 10.12 -4.54
C CYS A 113 11.13 9.36 -3.75
N ALA A 114 11.08 8.03 -3.70
CA ALA A 114 12.07 7.21 -3.02
C ALA A 114 13.39 7.07 -3.81
N THR A 115 13.35 7.19 -5.13
CA THR A 115 14.48 6.81 -6.00
C THR A 115 15.16 7.96 -6.72
N ILE A 116 14.50 9.13 -6.82
CA ILE A 116 15.14 10.30 -7.42
C ILE A 116 16.36 10.73 -6.62
N SER A 117 17.46 11.00 -7.30
CA SER A 117 18.75 11.26 -6.66
C SER A 117 18.83 12.58 -5.88
N SER A 118 17.94 13.54 -6.16
CA SER A 118 17.88 14.82 -5.47
C SER A 118 16.77 14.81 -4.43
N VAL A 119 17.13 14.96 -3.17
CA VAL A 119 16.18 15.06 -2.05
C VAL A 119 15.23 16.25 -2.23
N ASP A 120 15.75 17.41 -2.67
CA ASP A 120 14.91 18.60 -2.94
C ASP A 120 13.88 18.33 -4.05
N GLU A 121 14.27 17.59 -5.11
CA GLU A 121 13.33 17.18 -6.16
C GLU A 121 12.25 16.22 -5.61
N SER A 122 12.62 15.31 -4.72
CA SER A 122 11.67 14.41 -4.04
C SER A 122 10.63 15.21 -3.24
N ILE A 123 11.04 16.22 -2.50
CA ILE A 123 10.16 17.09 -1.71
C ILE A 123 9.15 17.81 -2.62
N ILE A 124 9.64 18.41 -3.71
CA ILE A 124 8.79 19.14 -4.67
C ILE A 124 7.80 18.20 -5.36
N ILE A 125 8.24 17.00 -5.74
CA ILE A 125 7.38 16.00 -6.38
C ILE A 125 6.30 15.52 -5.40
N ALA A 126 6.65 15.17 -4.17
CA ALA A 126 5.68 14.71 -3.18
C ALA A 126 4.57 15.75 -2.95
N THR A 127 4.93 17.01 -2.75
CA THR A 127 3.96 18.10 -2.61
C THR A 127 3.08 18.26 -3.85
N ALA A 128 3.67 18.28 -5.05
CA ALA A 128 2.91 18.44 -6.29
C ALA A 128 1.96 17.26 -6.57
N VAL A 129 2.36 16.04 -6.25
CA VAL A 129 1.53 14.84 -6.36
C VAL A 129 0.33 14.93 -5.43
N ASN A 130 0.55 15.30 -4.16
CA ASN A 130 -0.53 15.41 -3.19
C ASN A 130 -1.54 16.48 -3.59
N GLU A 131 -1.09 17.66 -4.06
CA GLU A 131 -1.99 18.71 -4.58
C GLU A 131 -2.81 18.23 -5.78
N TYR A 132 -2.16 17.53 -6.73
CA TYR A 132 -2.84 16.97 -7.89
C TYR A 132 -4.00 16.03 -7.48
N TYR A 133 -3.76 15.11 -6.54
CA TYR A 133 -4.82 14.19 -6.10
C TYR A 133 -5.89 14.88 -5.26
N PHE A 134 -5.56 15.88 -4.47
CA PHE A 134 -6.55 16.68 -3.76
C PHE A 134 -7.50 17.40 -4.71
N GLU A 135 -6.98 18.01 -5.78
CA GLU A 135 -7.77 18.77 -6.74
C GLU A 135 -8.57 17.87 -7.71
N HIS A 136 -7.92 16.85 -8.27
CA HIS A 136 -8.51 16.08 -9.38
C HIS A 136 -9.29 14.84 -8.95
N TRP A 137 -9.02 14.31 -7.74
CA TRP A 137 -9.65 13.09 -7.27
C TRP A 137 -10.52 13.31 -6.03
N LEU A 138 -9.96 13.83 -4.95
CA LEU A 138 -10.69 13.95 -3.70
C LEU A 138 -11.80 15.00 -3.74
N ALA A 139 -11.63 16.06 -4.53
CA ALA A 139 -12.67 17.06 -4.73
C ALA A 139 -13.87 16.54 -5.51
N LEU A 140 -13.71 15.44 -6.27
CA LEU A 140 -14.72 14.89 -7.15
C LEU A 140 -15.73 14.00 -6.41
N ASP A 141 -15.24 13.12 -5.53
CA ASP A 141 -16.08 12.13 -4.85
C ASP A 141 -15.60 11.88 -3.43
N THR A 142 -16.53 11.88 -2.48
CA THR A 142 -16.22 11.66 -1.06
C THR A 142 -15.89 10.20 -0.74
N ARG A 143 -16.14 9.27 -1.64
CA ARG A 143 -15.73 7.86 -1.51
C ARG A 143 -14.24 7.65 -1.71
N PHE A 144 -13.56 8.59 -2.36
CA PHE A 144 -12.11 8.62 -2.41
C PHE A 144 -11.54 9.06 -1.07
N THR A 145 -10.68 8.25 -0.51
CA THR A 145 -9.72 8.64 0.53
C THR A 145 -8.32 8.47 0.00
N TYR A 146 -7.33 9.01 0.67
CA TYR A 146 -5.99 9.09 0.12
C TYR A 146 -4.93 8.81 1.16
N ALA A 147 -3.88 8.12 0.75
CA ALA A 147 -2.62 7.99 1.46
C ALA A 147 -1.57 8.90 0.79
N PRO A 148 -1.40 10.17 1.22
CA PRO A 148 -0.41 11.08 0.66
C PRO A 148 1.00 10.49 0.67
N VAL A 149 1.73 10.73 -0.42
CA VAL A 149 3.14 10.40 -0.55
C VAL A 149 3.99 11.39 0.23
N VAL A 150 5.01 10.90 0.93
CA VAL A 150 5.98 11.75 1.63
C VAL A 150 7.39 11.55 1.08
N PRO A 151 8.25 12.58 1.12
CA PRO A 151 9.63 12.48 0.65
C PRO A 151 10.48 11.70 1.67
N SER A 152 10.36 10.36 1.66
CA SER A 152 10.98 9.48 2.64
C SER A 152 12.51 9.58 2.71
N GLN A 153 13.16 10.17 1.70
CA GLN A 153 14.60 10.47 1.70
C GLN A 153 15.00 11.58 2.69
N ASP A 154 14.03 12.40 3.15
CA ASP A 154 14.24 13.38 4.22
C ASP A 154 13.09 13.26 5.24
N PRO A 155 13.32 12.58 6.37
CA PRO A 155 12.26 12.34 7.35
C PRO A 155 11.75 13.61 8.03
N LEU A 156 12.52 14.71 8.05
CA LEU A 156 12.05 15.99 8.58
C LEU A 156 11.11 16.69 7.59
N ALA A 157 11.48 16.72 6.31
CA ALA A 157 10.62 17.22 5.25
C ALA A 157 9.35 16.37 5.11
N ALA A 158 9.48 15.04 5.26
CA ALA A 158 8.33 14.14 5.30
C ALA A 158 7.37 14.46 6.46
N ALA A 159 7.90 14.74 7.65
CA ALA A 159 7.12 15.16 8.81
C ALA A 159 6.43 16.51 8.56
N GLU A 160 7.06 17.45 7.85
CA GLU A 160 6.44 18.70 7.43
C GLU A 160 5.30 18.48 6.44
N GLU A 161 5.49 17.60 5.48
CA GLU A 161 4.43 17.24 4.54
C GLU A 161 3.24 16.60 5.26
N ILE A 162 3.47 15.68 6.21
CA ILE A 162 2.40 15.11 7.05
C ILE A 162 1.62 16.22 7.78
N ARG A 163 2.31 17.20 8.37
CA ARG A 163 1.65 18.36 9.02
C ARG A 163 0.80 19.17 8.06
N ARG A 164 1.27 19.33 6.82
CA ARG A 164 0.55 20.08 5.79
C ARG A 164 -0.73 19.37 5.35
N VAL A 165 -0.67 18.05 5.09
CA VAL A 165 -1.78 17.29 4.53
C VAL A 165 -2.68 16.64 5.58
N GLY A 166 -2.18 16.40 6.79
CA GLY A 166 -2.83 15.60 7.83
C GLY A 166 -4.16 16.14 8.33
N TYR A 167 -4.47 17.41 8.11
CA TYR A 167 -5.77 18.01 8.45
C TYR A 167 -6.86 17.74 7.40
N HIS A 168 -6.51 17.28 6.22
CA HIS A 168 -7.50 17.00 5.19
C HIS A 168 -8.37 15.79 5.57
N LYS A 169 -9.70 15.96 5.50
CA LYS A 169 -10.66 14.96 6.00
C LYS A 169 -10.60 13.61 5.26
N GLN A 170 -10.24 13.65 3.98
CA GLN A 170 -10.13 12.44 3.15
C GLN A 170 -8.72 11.83 3.19
N VAL A 171 -7.78 12.36 3.97
CA VAL A 171 -6.51 11.69 4.24
C VAL A 171 -6.73 10.63 5.32
N SER A 172 -6.55 9.36 4.97
CA SER A 172 -6.85 8.21 5.81
C SER A 172 -5.62 7.43 6.28
N ALA A 173 -4.48 7.62 5.63
CA ALA A 173 -3.19 6.99 5.93
C ALA A 173 -2.06 7.88 5.42
N ILE A 174 -0.80 7.49 5.62
CA ILE A 174 0.40 8.11 5.02
C ILE A 174 1.18 7.05 4.26
N ALA A 175 1.34 7.22 2.95
CA ALA A 175 2.18 6.34 2.14
C ALA A 175 3.66 6.69 2.35
N VAL A 176 4.39 5.76 2.96
CA VAL A 176 5.83 5.89 3.19
C VAL A 176 6.58 4.92 2.28
N PRO A 177 7.14 5.40 1.17
CA PRO A 177 7.95 4.54 0.31
C PRO A 177 9.18 4.03 1.08
N PRO A 178 9.40 2.70 1.14
CA PRO A 178 10.52 2.14 1.87
C PRO A 178 11.85 2.50 1.18
N LEU A 179 12.87 2.70 1.99
CA LEU A 179 14.26 2.89 1.58
C LEU A 179 15.10 1.67 1.99
N ALA A 180 16.36 1.63 1.58
CA ALA A 180 17.34 0.64 2.08
C ALA A 180 17.73 0.89 3.55
N ILE A 181 16.75 1.31 4.36
CA ILE A 181 16.85 1.58 5.81
C ILE A 181 15.67 0.90 6.47
N LEU A 182 15.93 -0.11 7.28
CA LEU A 182 14.84 -0.85 7.95
C LEU A 182 13.98 0.06 8.82
N MET A 183 12.67 -0.18 8.81
CA MET A 183 11.64 0.69 9.40
C MET A 183 11.74 0.85 10.92
N GLY A 184 12.42 -0.03 11.65
CA GLY A 184 12.72 0.17 13.07
C GLY A 184 13.81 1.21 13.35
N ASN A 185 14.55 1.69 12.34
CA ASN A 185 15.61 2.66 12.51
C ASN A 185 15.08 4.02 12.95
N ARG A 186 15.85 4.73 13.78
CA ARG A 186 15.52 6.10 14.26
C ARG A 186 15.33 7.12 13.15
N TYR A 187 15.83 6.84 11.97
CA TYR A 187 15.63 7.63 10.77
C TYR A 187 14.13 7.94 10.54
N TRP A 188 13.25 6.97 10.79
CA TRP A 188 11.80 7.08 10.55
C TRP A 188 11.02 7.78 11.67
N TRP A 189 11.63 8.02 12.83
CA TRP A 189 10.92 8.59 14.00
C TRP A 189 10.21 9.91 13.76
N PRO A 190 10.75 10.89 12.99
CA PRO A 190 10.00 12.11 12.69
C PRO A 190 8.68 11.84 11.98
N ILE A 191 8.66 10.89 11.04
CA ILE A 191 7.48 10.47 10.30
C ILE A 191 6.48 9.80 11.24
N PHE A 192 6.93 8.84 12.04
CA PHE A 192 6.07 8.12 12.98
C PHE A 192 5.45 9.03 14.05
N ALA A 193 6.22 10.00 14.54
CA ALA A 193 5.72 10.96 15.53
C ALA A 193 4.57 11.83 14.97
N GLU A 194 4.70 12.30 13.72
CA GLU A 194 3.63 13.11 13.12
C GLU A 194 2.44 12.23 12.70
N ALA A 195 2.66 11.04 12.15
CA ALA A 195 1.58 10.11 11.82
C ALA A 195 0.75 9.75 13.06
N GLU A 196 1.41 9.42 14.18
CA GLU A 196 0.74 9.12 15.44
C GLU A 196 -0.05 10.33 15.97
N LYS A 197 0.51 11.55 15.86
CA LYS A 197 -0.14 12.79 16.30
C LYS A 197 -1.42 13.09 15.52
N PHE A 198 -1.41 12.83 14.22
CA PHE A 198 -2.58 13.00 13.34
C PHE A 198 -3.51 11.79 13.32
N ASP A 199 -3.20 10.74 14.09
CA ASP A 199 -3.95 9.48 14.11
C ASP A 199 -4.06 8.83 12.72
N LEU A 200 -2.96 8.86 11.96
CA LEU A 200 -2.85 8.31 10.62
C LEU A 200 -1.97 7.05 10.65
N PRO A 201 -2.43 5.91 10.14
CA PRO A 201 -1.58 4.75 9.96
C PRO A 201 -0.52 5.00 8.88
N ILE A 202 0.59 4.28 8.98
CA ILE A 202 1.61 4.21 7.93
C ILE A 202 1.22 3.11 6.94
N PHE A 203 1.12 3.45 5.66
CA PHE A 203 1.09 2.50 4.56
C PHE A 203 2.51 2.21 4.12
N LEU A 204 2.93 0.98 4.35
CA LEU A 204 4.20 0.46 3.86
C LEU A 204 3.89 -0.42 2.66
N HIS A 205 4.10 0.12 1.47
CA HIS A 205 3.72 -0.51 0.21
C HIS A 205 4.95 -0.97 -0.56
N VAL A 206 4.84 -2.06 -1.31
CA VAL A 206 5.85 -2.42 -2.31
C VAL A 206 6.04 -1.25 -3.28
N THR A 207 7.25 -1.01 -3.73
CA THR A 207 7.51 0.15 -4.61
C THR A 207 7.67 -0.24 -6.08
N GLY A 208 7.42 -1.49 -6.44
CA GLY A 208 7.68 -1.97 -7.80
C GLY A 208 9.17 -2.03 -8.18
N MET A 209 10.03 -1.51 -7.32
CA MET A 209 11.47 -1.35 -7.56
C MET A 209 12.31 -2.02 -6.48
N ASP A 210 11.67 -2.90 -5.71
CA ASP A 210 12.26 -3.57 -4.56
C ASP A 210 13.55 -4.25 -4.93
N GLY A 211 14.61 -3.81 -4.30
CA GLY A 211 15.95 -4.33 -4.48
C GLY A 211 16.67 -3.91 -5.76
N ILE A 212 16.03 -3.17 -6.69
CA ILE A 212 16.65 -2.86 -7.99
C ILE A 212 17.35 -1.49 -7.96
N TYR A 213 16.82 -0.53 -7.21
CA TYR A 213 17.32 0.85 -7.17
C TYR A 213 17.50 1.38 -5.74
N HIS A 214 18.06 2.58 -5.67
CA HIS A 214 18.42 3.28 -4.45
C HIS A 214 17.29 3.46 -3.48
N GLY A 215 16.76 2.68 -2.78
CA GLY A 215 15.71 3.04 -1.87
C GLY A 215 14.92 1.88 -1.32
N ALA A 216 14.73 0.83 -2.09
CA ALA A 216 14.02 -0.33 -1.59
C ALA A 216 14.97 -1.36 -0.97
N PRO A 217 14.57 -2.07 0.08
CA PRO A 217 15.35 -3.17 0.63
C PRO A 217 15.58 -4.24 -0.43
N MET A 218 16.85 -4.70 -0.56
CA MET A 218 17.18 -5.82 -1.43
C MET A 218 16.59 -7.11 -0.87
N PRO A 219 16.03 -8.00 -1.70
CA PRO A 219 15.76 -9.38 -1.31
C PRO A 219 17.02 -10.07 -0.81
N ALA A 220 16.88 -10.99 0.11
CA ALA A 220 18.01 -11.79 0.58
C ALA A 220 18.64 -12.56 -0.60
N GLY A 221 19.95 -12.41 -0.77
CA GLY A 221 20.67 -13.06 -1.86
C GLY A 221 20.84 -12.23 -3.13
N GLY A 222 20.22 -11.05 -3.25
CA GLY A 222 20.43 -10.12 -4.35
C GLY A 222 19.24 -9.97 -5.30
N LEU A 223 19.53 -9.53 -6.54
CA LEU A 223 18.52 -9.23 -7.54
C LEU A 223 18.00 -10.50 -8.23
N PRO A 224 16.67 -10.71 -8.31
CA PRO A 224 16.08 -11.78 -9.08
C PRO A 224 16.27 -11.56 -10.60
N ASP A 225 16.17 -12.64 -11.39
CA ASP A 225 16.35 -12.60 -12.84
C ASP A 225 15.02 -12.49 -13.61
N THR A 226 13.92 -12.91 -13.01
CA THR A 226 12.59 -12.93 -13.64
C THR A 226 11.57 -12.15 -12.85
N TYR A 227 10.48 -11.71 -13.51
CA TYR A 227 9.39 -11.00 -12.86
C TYR A 227 8.72 -11.87 -11.77
N ILE A 228 8.44 -13.13 -12.06
CA ILE A 228 7.82 -14.04 -11.08
C ILE A 228 8.69 -14.26 -9.85
N GLU A 229 10.00 -14.45 -10.05
CA GLU A 229 10.96 -14.58 -8.94
C GLU A 229 10.96 -13.33 -8.06
N ARG A 230 11.01 -12.14 -8.68
CA ARG A 230 10.90 -10.86 -7.97
C ARG A 230 9.59 -10.78 -7.19
N TYR A 231 8.46 -11.06 -7.82
CA TYR A 231 7.14 -10.87 -7.22
C TYR A 231 6.95 -11.78 -5.99
N VAL A 232 7.35 -13.04 -6.09
CA VAL A 232 7.30 -13.99 -4.96
C VAL A 232 8.22 -13.57 -3.80
N THR A 233 9.31 -12.85 -4.06
CA THR A 233 10.26 -12.44 -3.01
C THR A 233 9.92 -11.12 -2.32
N LEU A 234 8.86 -10.43 -2.72
CA LEU A 234 8.46 -9.14 -2.11
C LEU A 234 8.23 -9.25 -0.59
N SER A 235 7.63 -10.34 -0.14
CA SER A 235 7.40 -10.61 1.29
C SER A 235 8.69 -10.64 2.14
N GLN A 236 9.86 -10.92 1.57
CA GLN A 236 11.14 -10.89 2.30
C GLN A 236 11.48 -9.48 2.79
N ALA A 237 11.21 -8.46 1.97
CA ALA A 237 11.41 -7.07 2.36
C ALA A 237 10.42 -6.66 3.48
N ALA A 238 9.17 -7.10 3.37
CA ALA A 238 8.15 -6.88 4.39
C ALA A 238 8.55 -7.55 5.72
N GLU A 239 9.00 -8.81 5.70
CA GLU A 239 9.45 -9.54 6.87
C GLU A 239 10.62 -8.83 7.58
N ALA A 240 11.62 -8.39 6.83
CA ALA A 240 12.76 -7.65 7.38
C ALA A 240 12.32 -6.35 8.08
N ASN A 241 11.38 -5.62 7.49
CA ASN A 241 10.84 -4.39 8.05
C ASN A 241 9.97 -4.64 9.29
N LEU A 242 9.11 -5.67 9.28
CA LEU A 242 8.32 -6.07 10.43
C LEU A 242 9.20 -6.46 11.62
N ASN A 243 10.21 -7.31 11.39
CA ASN A 243 11.16 -7.72 12.40
C ASN A 243 11.88 -6.51 13.00
N SER A 244 12.29 -5.57 12.16
CA SER A 244 12.96 -4.33 12.59
C SER A 244 12.05 -3.43 13.43
N LEU A 245 10.79 -3.22 13.02
CA LEU A 245 9.81 -2.42 13.78
C LEU A 245 9.64 -2.95 15.20
N VAL A 246 9.44 -4.26 15.33
CA VAL A 246 9.22 -4.91 16.63
C VAL A 246 10.49 -4.88 17.47
N MET A 247 11.61 -5.39 16.93
CA MET A 247 12.84 -5.60 17.71
C MET A 247 13.56 -4.30 18.09
N ASN A 248 13.34 -3.20 17.36
CA ASN A 248 13.86 -1.89 17.73
C ASN A 248 12.91 -1.11 18.69
N GLY A 249 11.81 -1.72 19.13
CA GLY A 249 10.90 -1.13 20.10
C GLY A 249 10.11 0.07 19.56
N THR A 250 9.83 0.09 18.26
CA THR A 250 9.08 1.18 17.62
C THR A 250 7.73 1.37 18.29
N PHE A 251 7.00 0.31 18.57
CA PHE A 251 5.66 0.35 19.18
C PHE A 251 5.67 0.67 20.68
N GLU A 252 6.79 0.48 21.38
CA GLU A 252 6.96 0.99 22.75
C GLU A 252 7.16 2.51 22.77
N ARG A 253 7.80 3.04 21.74
CA ARG A 253 8.04 4.47 21.60
C ARG A 253 6.83 5.22 21.05
N PHE A 254 6.11 4.60 20.13
CA PHE A 254 4.92 5.15 19.44
C PHE A 254 3.73 4.20 19.69
N PRO A 255 3.12 4.27 20.88
CA PRO A 255 2.13 3.27 21.31
C PRO A 255 0.77 3.35 20.61
N ARG A 256 0.53 4.38 19.81
CA ARG A 256 -0.67 4.50 18.97
C ARG A 256 -0.37 4.34 17.48
N LEU A 257 0.90 4.15 17.11
CA LEU A 257 1.29 3.95 15.72
C LEU A 257 0.64 2.69 15.18
N ARG A 258 0.03 2.79 14.01
CA ARG A 258 -0.50 1.68 13.22
C ARG A 258 0.27 1.58 11.91
N VAL A 259 0.58 0.36 11.50
CA VAL A 259 1.29 0.08 10.25
C VAL A 259 0.48 -0.91 9.44
N LEU A 260 0.21 -0.60 8.19
CA LEU A 260 -0.43 -1.48 7.22
C LEU A 260 0.60 -1.86 6.16
N PHE A 261 0.89 -3.16 6.05
CA PHE A 261 1.69 -3.73 4.97
C PHE A 261 0.78 -3.97 3.77
N VAL A 262 1.10 -3.35 2.65
CA VAL A 262 0.23 -3.27 1.47
C VAL A 262 0.91 -3.95 0.28
N GLU A 263 0.19 -4.86 -0.40
CA GLU A 263 0.63 -5.63 -1.57
C GLU A 263 1.85 -6.56 -1.31
N TYR A 264 1.95 -7.11 -0.11
CA TYR A 264 3.00 -8.10 0.21
C TYR A 264 2.47 -9.53 0.39
N GLY A 265 1.15 -9.74 0.22
CA GLY A 265 0.46 -10.92 0.72
C GLY A 265 0.33 -10.90 2.25
N PHE A 266 -0.29 -11.90 2.84
CA PHE A 266 -0.61 -11.84 4.28
C PHE A 266 -0.20 -13.07 5.10
N VAL A 267 0.24 -14.17 4.47
CA VAL A 267 0.60 -15.41 5.21
C VAL A 267 2.03 -15.40 5.73
N TRP A 268 2.93 -14.69 5.09
CA TRP A 268 4.37 -14.63 5.40
C TRP A 268 4.70 -14.23 6.86
N PRO A 269 3.93 -13.41 7.61
CA PRO A 269 4.28 -13.05 8.98
C PRO A 269 4.17 -14.23 9.96
N VAL A 270 3.36 -15.24 9.68
CA VAL A 270 3.10 -16.35 10.61
C VAL A 270 4.36 -17.09 11.04
N PRO A 271 5.18 -17.67 10.14
CA PRO A 271 6.40 -18.37 10.57
C PRO A 271 7.42 -17.42 11.21
N SER A 272 7.46 -16.17 10.78
CA SER A 272 8.34 -15.16 11.36
C SER A 272 7.98 -14.85 12.80
N LEU A 273 6.69 -14.64 13.10
CA LEU A 273 6.17 -14.37 14.44
C LEU A 273 6.41 -15.53 15.40
N LEU A 274 6.14 -16.74 14.98
CA LEU A 274 6.40 -17.95 15.79
C LEU A 274 7.88 -18.06 16.17
N ARG A 275 8.77 -17.73 15.23
CA ARG A 275 10.22 -17.73 15.46
C ARG A 275 10.64 -16.59 16.39
N MET A 276 10.14 -15.37 16.14
CA MET A 276 10.44 -14.21 16.98
C MET A 276 10.02 -14.42 18.43
N ASP A 277 8.83 -14.92 18.69
CA ASP A 277 8.31 -15.20 20.04
C ASP A 277 9.17 -16.22 20.77
N ARG A 278 9.58 -17.27 20.05
CA ARG A 278 10.47 -18.29 20.61
C ARG A 278 11.85 -17.72 20.98
N LEU A 279 12.46 -16.97 20.08
CA LEU A 279 13.80 -16.40 20.28
C LEU A 279 13.76 -15.29 21.34
N TRP A 280 12.74 -14.43 21.34
CA TRP A 280 12.59 -13.37 22.32
C TRP A 280 12.56 -13.90 23.75
N ARG A 281 11.89 -15.03 24.02
CA ARG A 281 11.88 -15.63 25.36
C ARG A 281 13.27 -15.94 25.90
N GLY A 282 14.19 -16.36 25.02
CA GLY A 282 15.58 -16.68 25.37
C GLY A 282 16.54 -15.49 25.32
N LEU A 283 16.30 -14.55 24.39
CA LEU A 283 17.23 -13.48 24.05
C LEU A 283 16.72 -12.07 24.40
N ARG A 284 15.64 -11.96 25.18
CA ARG A 284 15.03 -10.66 25.53
C ARG A 284 15.99 -9.68 26.21
N HIS A 285 17.11 -10.15 26.75
CA HIS A 285 18.15 -9.30 27.33
C HIS A 285 18.89 -8.45 26.26
N GLU A 286 18.89 -8.88 25.00
CA GLU A 286 19.43 -8.10 23.87
C GLU A 286 18.51 -6.94 23.46
N VAL A 287 17.22 -7.07 23.72
CA VAL A 287 16.18 -6.11 23.36
C VAL A 287 15.33 -5.71 24.58
N PRO A 288 15.93 -5.15 25.63
CA PRO A 288 15.26 -4.91 26.92
C PRO A 288 14.10 -3.90 26.83
N TRP A 289 14.00 -3.16 25.74
CA TRP A 289 12.88 -2.27 25.42
C TRP A 289 11.67 -3.00 24.86
N VAL A 290 11.78 -4.24 24.37
CA VAL A 290 10.68 -5.07 23.89
C VAL A 290 10.06 -5.79 25.10
N LYS A 291 8.90 -5.34 25.58
CA LYS A 291 8.32 -5.73 26.87
C LYS A 291 7.27 -6.84 26.78
N LYS A 292 6.62 -7.00 25.63
CA LYS A 292 5.65 -8.07 25.33
C LYS A 292 6.19 -9.00 24.25
N SER A 293 5.50 -10.12 24.01
CA SER A 293 5.88 -10.99 22.91
C SER A 293 5.74 -10.26 21.57
N PRO A 294 6.62 -10.52 20.58
CA PRO A 294 6.52 -9.95 19.24
C PRO A 294 5.14 -10.06 18.60
N SER A 295 4.49 -11.22 18.75
CA SER A 295 3.14 -11.43 18.21
C SER A 295 2.08 -10.52 18.85
N GLU A 296 2.23 -10.12 20.11
CA GLU A 296 1.31 -9.15 20.75
C GLU A 296 1.44 -7.77 20.14
N TYR A 297 2.68 -7.29 19.83
CA TYR A 297 2.85 -6.02 19.14
C TYR A 297 2.24 -6.04 17.76
N VAL A 298 2.43 -7.12 17.00
CA VAL A 298 1.89 -7.23 15.65
C VAL A 298 0.37 -7.23 15.70
N ARG A 299 -0.26 -7.98 16.59
CA ARG A 299 -1.71 -7.98 16.76
C ARG A 299 -2.27 -6.60 17.09
N ASP A 300 -1.56 -5.83 17.94
CA ASP A 300 -2.03 -4.53 18.43
C ASP A 300 -1.76 -3.37 17.45
N HIS A 301 -0.75 -3.49 16.56
CA HIS A 301 -0.21 -2.36 15.79
C HIS A 301 -0.08 -2.59 14.28
N VAL A 302 -0.22 -3.83 13.79
CA VAL A 302 0.11 -4.15 12.39
C VAL A 302 -1.07 -4.82 11.69
N TRP A 303 -1.33 -4.36 10.47
CA TRP A 303 -2.34 -4.95 9.58
C TRP A 303 -1.69 -5.31 8.25
N PHE A 304 -2.37 -6.17 7.50
CA PHE A 304 -1.93 -6.63 6.19
C PHE A 304 -3.08 -6.50 5.21
N THR A 305 -2.81 -6.09 3.96
CA THR A 305 -3.83 -6.18 2.91
C THR A 305 -3.92 -7.59 2.34
N THR A 306 -5.08 -7.94 1.81
CA THR A 306 -5.33 -9.29 1.29
C THR A 306 -4.69 -9.54 -0.06
N GLN A 307 -4.51 -8.52 -0.89
CA GLN A 307 -3.89 -8.68 -2.21
C GLN A 307 -2.35 -8.61 -2.10
N PRO A 308 -1.59 -9.43 -2.83
CA PRO A 308 -2.04 -10.62 -3.58
C PRO A 308 -2.47 -11.75 -2.62
N ILE A 309 -3.66 -12.29 -2.88
CA ILE A 309 -4.20 -13.36 -2.03
C ILE A 309 -3.48 -14.68 -2.30
N GLU A 310 -3.06 -15.36 -1.23
CA GLU A 310 -2.49 -16.69 -1.37
C GLU A 310 -3.61 -17.70 -1.70
N GLU A 311 -3.44 -18.45 -2.78
CA GLU A 311 -4.41 -19.44 -3.26
C GLU A 311 -3.93 -20.87 -2.99
N PRO A 312 -4.27 -21.46 -1.83
CA PRO A 312 -3.93 -22.85 -1.55
C PRO A 312 -4.69 -23.80 -2.47
N ALA A 313 -4.10 -24.97 -2.76
CA ALA A 313 -4.71 -25.98 -3.63
C ALA A 313 -6.08 -26.48 -3.12
N ASP A 314 -6.27 -26.56 -1.79
CA ASP A 314 -7.57 -26.74 -1.16
C ASP A 314 -8.07 -25.39 -0.66
N PRO A 315 -9.14 -24.81 -1.24
CA PRO A 315 -9.66 -23.51 -0.80
C PRO A 315 -10.03 -23.43 0.68
N ARG A 316 -10.30 -24.58 1.33
CA ARG A 316 -10.58 -24.63 2.79
C ARG A 316 -9.35 -24.30 3.64
N ASP A 317 -8.15 -24.43 3.07
CA ASP A 317 -6.94 -24.04 3.77
C ASP A 317 -6.77 -22.53 3.88
N LEU A 318 -7.44 -21.73 3.01
CA LEU A 318 -7.44 -20.28 3.13
C LEU A 318 -8.01 -19.80 4.48
N GLU A 319 -9.11 -20.41 4.95
CA GLU A 319 -9.67 -20.09 6.27
C GLU A 319 -8.67 -20.37 7.40
N ARG A 320 -7.89 -21.45 7.30
CA ARG A 320 -6.84 -21.76 8.27
C ARG A 320 -5.72 -20.73 8.24
N LEU A 321 -5.28 -20.32 7.04
CA LEU A 321 -4.24 -19.29 6.87
C LEU A 321 -4.71 -17.96 7.44
N VAL A 322 -5.92 -17.52 7.14
CA VAL A 322 -6.55 -16.32 7.69
C VAL A 322 -6.58 -16.37 9.24
N ASN A 323 -7.02 -17.48 9.82
CA ASN A 323 -7.05 -17.65 11.26
C ASN A 323 -5.65 -17.67 11.92
N MET A 324 -4.62 -18.13 11.21
CA MET A 324 -3.24 -18.10 11.71
C MET A 324 -2.65 -16.69 11.76
N VAL A 325 -3.02 -15.84 10.80
CA VAL A 325 -2.63 -14.41 10.77
C VAL A 325 -3.40 -13.62 11.82
N GLY A 326 -4.69 -13.90 11.92
CA GLY A 326 -5.69 -13.18 12.72
C GLY A 326 -6.64 -12.39 11.84
N VAL A 327 -7.93 -12.73 11.89
CA VAL A 327 -8.98 -12.06 11.09
C VAL A 327 -8.97 -10.55 11.30
N GLU A 328 -8.70 -10.09 12.52
CA GLU A 328 -8.69 -8.69 12.91
C GLU A 328 -7.55 -7.88 12.31
N ASN A 329 -6.50 -8.55 11.81
CA ASN A 329 -5.32 -7.90 11.27
C ASN A 329 -5.30 -7.87 9.74
N LEU A 330 -6.39 -8.26 9.08
CA LEU A 330 -6.50 -8.27 7.61
C LEU A 330 -7.45 -7.17 7.14
N CYS A 331 -7.03 -6.43 6.11
CA CYS A 331 -7.84 -5.44 5.42
C CYS A 331 -7.95 -5.82 3.94
N PHE A 332 -9.14 -5.73 3.37
CA PHE A 332 -9.34 -6.03 1.97
C PHE A 332 -8.67 -5.00 1.06
N SER A 333 -8.11 -5.46 -0.04
CA SER A 333 -7.61 -4.63 -1.14
C SER A 333 -7.80 -5.31 -2.48
N THR A 334 -8.02 -4.52 -3.52
CA THR A 334 -8.08 -5.02 -4.89
C THR A 334 -6.77 -4.92 -5.64
N ASP A 335 -5.93 -3.94 -5.34
CA ASP A 335 -4.80 -3.53 -6.18
C ASP A 335 -5.23 -2.98 -7.56
N TYR A 336 -6.46 -2.47 -7.65
CA TYR A 336 -6.98 -1.91 -8.91
C TYR A 336 -6.14 -0.71 -9.39
N PRO A 337 -5.80 -0.58 -10.67
CA PRO A 337 -6.21 -1.39 -11.82
C PRO A 337 -5.12 -2.39 -12.28
N HIS A 338 -4.27 -2.88 -11.39
CA HIS A 338 -3.16 -3.76 -11.76
C HIS A 338 -3.66 -5.09 -12.36
N TRP A 339 -2.79 -5.73 -13.13
CA TRP A 339 -3.11 -6.92 -13.93
C TRP A 339 -3.50 -8.14 -13.07
N ASP A 340 -3.02 -8.21 -11.84
CA ASP A 340 -3.23 -9.28 -10.86
C ASP A 340 -4.19 -8.88 -9.74
N ASN A 341 -5.08 -7.92 -10.01
CA ASN A 341 -6.04 -7.43 -9.04
C ASN A 341 -7.00 -8.51 -8.51
N ASP A 342 -7.31 -8.43 -7.21
CA ASP A 342 -8.26 -9.31 -6.52
C ASP A 342 -9.68 -8.74 -6.57
N MET A 343 -10.55 -9.37 -7.36
CA MET A 343 -11.94 -8.89 -7.51
C MET A 343 -12.77 -9.14 -6.24
N PRO A 344 -13.50 -8.13 -5.71
CA PRO A 344 -14.25 -8.26 -4.46
C PRO A 344 -15.23 -9.42 -4.40
N MET A 345 -15.90 -9.71 -5.52
CA MET A 345 -16.89 -10.78 -5.60
C MET A 345 -16.30 -12.20 -5.60
N GLN A 346 -15.00 -12.32 -5.84
CA GLN A 346 -14.32 -13.61 -5.91
C GLN A 346 -13.46 -13.88 -4.68
N SER A 347 -12.92 -12.82 -4.09
CA SER A 347 -12.05 -12.91 -2.94
C SER A 347 -12.79 -13.37 -1.68
N LEU A 348 -12.13 -14.16 -0.85
CA LEU A 348 -12.58 -14.56 0.48
C LEU A 348 -13.93 -15.30 0.54
N ARG A 349 -14.43 -15.88 -0.57
CA ARG A 349 -15.72 -16.58 -0.63
C ARG A 349 -15.82 -17.79 0.30
N MET A 350 -14.68 -18.37 0.67
CA MET A 350 -14.62 -19.53 1.55
C MET A 350 -14.75 -19.19 3.03
N LEU A 351 -14.63 -17.92 3.39
CA LEU A 351 -14.82 -17.47 4.77
C LEU A 351 -16.30 -17.37 5.13
N ASN A 352 -16.61 -17.56 6.40
CA ASN A 352 -17.93 -17.26 6.91
C ASN A 352 -18.26 -15.76 6.80
N ASP A 353 -19.54 -15.40 6.85
CA ASP A 353 -19.99 -14.03 6.61
C ASP A 353 -19.45 -13.03 7.62
N ALA A 354 -19.22 -13.42 8.88
CA ALA A 354 -18.72 -12.54 9.92
C ALA A 354 -17.24 -12.18 9.70
N ASP A 355 -16.42 -13.16 9.39
CA ASP A 355 -15.00 -12.96 9.12
C ASP A 355 -14.81 -12.19 7.80
N ARG A 356 -15.61 -12.52 6.78
CA ARG A 356 -15.59 -11.79 5.51
C ARG A 356 -15.98 -10.32 5.71
N ASP A 357 -17.07 -10.00 6.41
CA ASP A 357 -17.46 -8.61 6.70
C ASP A 357 -16.40 -7.89 7.54
N ARG A 358 -15.73 -8.60 8.43
CA ARG A 358 -14.64 -8.04 9.23
C ARG A 358 -13.48 -7.59 8.33
N ILE A 359 -13.00 -8.46 7.44
CA ILE A 359 -11.88 -8.19 6.53
C ILE A 359 -12.27 -7.16 5.47
N MET A 360 -13.43 -7.35 4.83
CA MET A 360 -13.88 -6.49 3.73
C MET A 360 -14.19 -5.05 4.15
N ARG A 361 -14.39 -4.79 5.46
CA ARG A 361 -14.87 -3.48 5.89
C ARG A 361 -14.43 -3.05 7.29
N ARG A 362 -14.71 -3.87 8.33
CA ARG A 362 -14.62 -3.38 9.72
C ARG A 362 -13.19 -3.08 10.12
N ASN A 363 -12.25 -3.95 9.78
CA ASN A 363 -10.83 -3.73 10.11
C ASN A 363 -10.29 -2.44 9.49
N ALA A 364 -10.66 -2.16 8.23
CA ALA A 364 -10.28 -0.90 7.60
C ALA A 364 -10.87 0.32 8.33
N ARG A 365 -12.10 0.22 8.86
CA ARG A 365 -12.69 1.28 9.70
C ARG A 365 -11.97 1.46 11.03
N ASP A 366 -11.48 0.37 11.60
CA ASP A 366 -10.76 0.40 12.88
C ASP A 366 -9.33 0.95 12.72
N VAL A 367 -8.67 0.69 11.57
CA VAL A 367 -7.27 1.06 11.34
C VAL A 367 -7.10 2.39 10.62
N LEU A 368 -7.96 2.71 9.65
CA LEU A 368 -7.87 3.94 8.88
C LEU A 368 -8.62 5.08 9.58
N ARG A 369 -8.15 6.31 9.35
CA ARG A 369 -8.92 7.49 9.72
C ARG A 369 -9.97 7.77 8.65
N LEU A 370 -11.13 7.11 8.74
CA LEU A 370 -12.25 7.35 7.86
C LEU A 370 -13.23 8.31 8.51
N ALA A 371 -13.53 9.41 7.82
CA ALA A 371 -14.49 10.42 8.27
C ALA A 371 -15.93 10.01 7.96
#